data_079072af732d84ba93733b804c1b66bc
#
_entry.id   079072af732d84ba93733b804c1b66bc
#
_cell.length_a   1.000
_cell.length_b   1.000
_cell.length_c   1.000
_cell.angle_alpha   90.00
_cell.angle_beta   90.00
_cell.angle_gamma   90.00
#
_symmetry.space_group_name_H-M   'P 1'
#
loop_
_entity.id
_entity.type
_entity.pdbx_description
1 polymer ?
#
loop_
_entity_poly.entity_id
_entity_poly.type
_entity_poly.pdbx_seq_one_letter_code
_entity_poly.pdbx_strand_id
1 'polypeptide(L)'
;MDNDIDATAGKHLRGKYAVVGVGETGYVRGTDCNTRTLATRAVRAAMEDAGLSNLEVDGMLSYSNNDSTTSPLVAGDLGIRLNFYMDVYGGGSSTEALIGIAMGVIEAGMCNTVAIFRAMNGYSQVRIGGTGGAGTRAPLSGGGLFGRAYGLMSAGQMFSQSFMRHMYDYGTTPEQVAMVKVIHSEHASNNPKAYYKQRVTVDDVLSSRMIVKPLHLLDCCVETDNGTAIIVTRIDRARDCRHTPAAIQSVVGRCSKPRADNHYQAGPISTVAGHYAKDILWPNAGVGPEDIDATGSYDAFTFTTMLQLEDYGFCKKGEGGDYVSSGVTRLGGERPNNTSGGHLCEGYTHGINMVIENVRQLRGDVDDSCPVGPDGKRQH
;
A
#
# COMPACT_ATOMS: atom_id res chain seq x y z
N MET A 1 -25.67 -9.39 -9.64
CA MET A 1 -26.35 -8.67 -8.55
C MET A 1 -25.53 -7.43 -8.32
N ASP A 2 -25.98 -6.33 -8.87
CA ASP A 2 -25.42 -5.05 -8.58
C ASP A 2 -25.93 -4.67 -7.18
N ASN A 3 -25.02 -4.48 -6.24
CA ASN A 3 -25.38 -3.92 -4.95
C ASN A 3 -25.78 -2.46 -5.21
N ASP A 4 -26.99 -2.11 -4.91
CA ASP A 4 -27.55 -0.75 -5.07
C ASP A 4 -26.97 0.14 -3.95
N ILE A 5 -25.65 0.41 -4.03
CA ILE A 5 -24.98 1.31 -3.10
C ILE A 5 -25.12 2.73 -3.63
N ASP A 6 -25.62 3.63 -2.81
CA ASP A 6 -25.52 5.06 -3.08
C ASP A 6 -24.03 5.46 -3.12
N ALA A 7 -23.50 5.53 -4.33
CA ALA A 7 -22.10 5.87 -4.59
C ALA A 7 -21.72 7.27 -4.06
N THR A 8 -22.67 8.04 -3.57
CA THR A 8 -22.46 9.41 -3.07
C THR A 8 -22.69 9.56 -1.57
N ALA A 9 -23.08 8.49 -0.89
CA ALA A 9 -23.39 8.51 0.54
C ALA A 9 -22.21 8.99 1.43
N GLY A 10 -20.98 8.77 1.01
CA GLY A 10 -19.77 9.19 1.71
C GLY A 10 -19.35 10.65 1.51
N LYS A 11 -20.03 11.41 0.65
CA LYS A 11 -19.68 12.82 0.36
C LYS A 11 -19.62 13.73 1.59
N HIS A 12 -20.42 13.43 2.60
CA HIS A 12 -20.45 14.21 3.85
C HIS A 12 -19.17 14.09 4.67
N LEU A 13 -18.33 13.07 4.40
CA LEU A 13 -17.02 12.86 5.07
C LEU A 13 -15.86 13.54 4.35
N ARG A 14 -16.05 14.00 3.10
CA ARG A 14 -15.02 14.59 2.27
C ARG A 14 -14.30 15.75 2.97
N GLY A 15 -12.98 15.64 3.13
CA GLY A 15 -12.14 16.67 3.72
C GLY A 15 -12.34 16.92 5.21
N LYS A 16 -13.13 16.09 5.92
CA LYS A 16 -13.35 16.24 7.36
C LYS A 16 -12.27 15.60 8.23
N TYR A 17 -11.47 14.73 7.66
CA TYR A 17 -10.39 14.00 8.32
C TYR A 17 -9.09 14.19 7.59
N ALA A 18 -7.99 14.02 8.29
CA ALA A 18 -6.66 14.15 7.72
C ALA A 18 -5.68 13.15 8.32
N VAL A 19 -4.67 12.77 7.53
CA VAL A 19 -3.44 12.19 8.04
C VAL A 19 -2.55 13.34 8.52
N VAL A 20 -2.17 13.32 9.79
CA VAL A 20 -1.42 14.39 10.45
C VAL A 20 -0.02 13.99 10.86
N GLY A 21 0.27 12.69 10.94
CA GLY A 21 1.57 12.16 11.30
C GLY A 21 1.90 10.91 10.53
N VAL A 22 3.19 10.76 10.18
CA VAL A 22 3.74 9.60 9.49
C VAL A 22 5.01 9.13 10.19
N GLY A 23 5.20 7.81 10.30
CA GLY A 23 6.35 7.24 10.99
C GLY A 23 6.78 5.90 10.42
N GLU A 24 8.08 5.69 10.37
CA GLU A 24 8.68 4.45 9.89
C GLU A 24 10.03 4.17 10.56
N THR A 25 10.44 2.90 10.61
CA THR A 25 11.71 2.47 11.22
C THR A 25 12.86 2.31 10.23
N GLY A 26 12.60 2.51 8.96
CA GLY A 26 13.49 2.10 7.88
C GLY A 26 13.26 0.63 7.46
N TYR A 27 13.83 0.25 6.32
CA TYR A 27 13.61 -1.03 5.65
C TYR A 27 14.92 -1.81 5.62
N VAL A 28 14.99 -2.88 6.41
CA VAL A 28 16.23 -3.66 6.59
C VAL A 28 15.98 -5.15 6.39
N ARG A 29 17.07 -5.90 6.23
CA ARG A 29 17.07 -7.36 6.30
C ARG A 29 17.97 -7.80 7.44
N GLY A 30 17.42 -8.58 8.37
CA GLY A 30 18.18 -9.07 9.52
C GLY A 30 18.19 -8.08 10.70
N THR A 31 17.02 -7.62 11.14
CA THR A 31 16.90 -6.86 12.39
C THR A 31 16.91 -7.79 13.60
N ASP A 32 17.45 -7.31 14.72
CA ASP A 32 17.34 -7.91 16.04
C ASP A 32 16.06 -7.49 16.80
N CYS A 33 15.30 -6.55 16.24
CA CYS A 33 14.06 -6.06 16.82
C CYS A 33 12.88 -6.99 16.49
N ASN A 34 12.04 -7.26 17.49
CA ASN A 34 10.76 -7.92 17.26
C ASN A 34 9.72 -6.93 16.71
N THR A 35 8.59 -7.45 16.21
CA THR A 35 7.51 -6.65 15.62
C THR A 35 6.91 -5.64 16.59
N ARG A 36 6.87 -5.95 17.90
CA ARG A 36 6.39 -5.01 18.93
C ARG A 36 7.29 -3.78 19.02
N THR A 37 8.61 -3.98 19.07
CA THR A 37 9.58 -2.88 19.08
C THR A 37 9.50 -2.04 17.81
N LEU A 38 9.38 -2.68 16.63
CA LEU A 38 9.24 -1.97 15.35
C LEU A 38 7.94 -1.14 15.31
N ALA A 39 6.82 -1.71 15.74
CA ALA A 39 5.54 -1.01 15.82
C ALA A 39 5.60 0.20 16.78
N THR A 40 6.12 -0.02 18.00
CA THR A 40 6.25 1.04 19.02
C THR A 40 7.11 2.20 18.50
N ARG A 41 8.22 1.91 17.82
CA ARG A 41 9.09 2.94 17.20
C ARG A 41 8.37 3.70 16.09
N ALA A 42 7.66 3.00 15.22
CA ALA A 42 6.93 3.61 14.11
C ALA A 42 5.78 4.52 14.60
N VAL A 43 4.98 4.05 15.56
CA VAL A 43 3.90 4.86 16.15
C VAL A 43 4.46 6.07 16.88
N ARG A 44 5.54 5.92 17.64
CA ARG A 44 6.22 7.06 18.30
C ARG A 44 6.69 8.07 17.26
N ALA A 45 7.35 7.63 16.19
CA ALA A 45 7.81 8.53 15.14
C ALA A 45 6.64 9.27 14.46
N ALA A 46 5.49 8.60 14.25
CA ALA A 46 4.30 9.24 13.69
C ALA A 46 3.69 10.28 14.65
N MET A 47 3.72 10.02 15.97
CA MET A 47 3.28 10.97 16.98
C MET A 47 4.22 12.19 17.05
N GLU A 48 5.53 11.97 17.02
CA GLU A 48 6.55 13.02 17.00
C GLU A 48 6.45 13.88 15.74
N ASP A 49 6.19 13.26 14.59
CA ASP A 49 5.95 13.95 13.32
C ASP A 49 4.70 14.85 13.41
N ALA A 50 3.61 14.34 13.96
CA ALA A 50 2.39 15.12 14.20
C ALA A 50 2.54 16.20 15.30
N GLY A 51 3.54 16.10 16.17
CA GLY A 51 3.68 16.94 17.36
C GLY A 51 2.71 16.58 18.49
N LEU A 52 2.25 15.31 18.53
CA LEU A 52 1.25 14.82 19.49
C LEU A 52 1.92 14.08 20.65
N SER A 53 1.38 14.27 21.85
CA SER A 53 1.71 13.51 23.05
C SER A 53 0.90 12.21 23.13
N ASN A 54 1.27 11.34 24.08
CA ASN A 54 0.55 10.10 24.35
C ASN A 54 -0.87 10.32 24.94
N LEU A 55 -1.16 11.52 25.42
CA LEU A 55 -2.48 11.89 25.96
C LEU A 55 -3.47 12.31 24.85
N GLU A 56 -2.98 12.58 23.66
CA GLU A 56 -3.77 13.08 22.53
C GLU A 56 -4.15 11.99 21.54
N VAL A 57 -3.52 10.80 21.65
CA VAL A 57 -3.86 9.60 20.86
C VAL A 57 -4.67 8.68 21.75
N ASP A 58 -5.91 8.37 21.34
CA ASP A 58 -6.87 7.58 22.12
C ASP A 58 -7.55 6.45 21.32
N GLY A 59 -7.13 6.28 20.07
CA GLY A 59 -7.52 5.16 19.20
C GLY A 59 -6.29 4.47 18.57
N MET A 60 -6.35 3.14 18.36
CA MET A 60 -5.28 2.42 17.70
C MET A 60 -5.82 1.27 16.84
N LEU A 61 -5.32 1.15 15.63
CA LEU A 61 -5.69 0.11 14.68
C LEU A 61 -4.46 -0.58 14.13
N SER A 62 -4.54 -1.88 13.92
CA SER A 62 -3.50 -2.62 13.22
C SER A 62 -4.06 -3.73 12.34
N TYR A 63 -3.23 -4.27 11.48
CA TYR A 63 -3.56 -5.44 10.70
C TYR A 63 -2.37 -6.39 10.56
N SER A 64 -2.67 -7.67 10.46
CA SER A 64 -1.65 -8.70 10.32
C SER A 64 -2.18 -9.99 9.68
N ASN A 65 -1.27 -10.79 9.17
CA ASN A 65 -1.50 -12.17 8.80
C ASN A 65 -0.88 -13.13 9.84
N ASN A 66 -1.05 -12.84 11.13
CA ASN A 66 -0.40 -13.49 12.27
C ASN A 66 1.13 -13.27 12.32
N ASP A 67 1.60 -12.15 11.80
CA ASP A 67 3.01 -11.81 11.63
C ASP A 67 3.38 -10.44 12.21
N SER A 68 2.56 -9.93 13.14
CA SER A 68 2.74 -8.63 13.79
C SER A 68 2.42 -8.71 15.30
N THR A 69 2.28 -7.53 15.91
CA THR A 69 1.88 -7.32 17.30
C THR A 69 0.51 -6.67 17.39
N THR A 70 -0.11 -6.69 18.57
CA THR A 70 -1.43 -6.13 18.80
C THR A 70 -1.39 -4.68 19.31
N SER A 71 -2.43 -3.92 19.02
CA SER A 71 -2.58 -2.51 19.43
C SER A 71 -2.42 -2.28 20.94
N PRO A 72 -3.03 -3.07 21.86
CA PRO A 72 -2.87 -2.84 23.30
C PRO A 72 -1.42 -2.96 23.80
N LEU A 73 -0.60 -3.82 23.20
CA LEU A 73 0.80 -3.96 23.58
C LEU A 73 1.62 -2.72 23.20
N VAL A 74 1.39 -2.18 22.01
CA VAL A 74 2.04 -0.95 21.52
C VAL A 74 1.59 0.27 22.33
N ALA A 75 0.29 0.37 22.62
CA ALA A 75 -0.25 1.42 23.46
C ALA A 75 0.33 1.40 24.88
N GLY A 76 0.46 0.20 25.47
CA GLY A 76 1.10 0.04 26.78
C GLY A 76 2.56 0.51 26.80
N ASP A 77 3.35 0.21 25.76
CA ASP A 77 4.74 0.66 25.65
C ASP A 77 4.87 2.19 25.50
N LEU A 78 3.85 2.84 24.94
CA LEU A 78 3.82 4.29 24.72
C LEU A 78 3.09 5.06 25.83
N GLY A 79 2.50 4.37 26.80
CA GLY A 79 1.69 5.00 27.84
C GLY A 79 0.39 5.61 27.32
N ILE A 80 -0.15 5.09 26.23
CA ILE A 80 -1.39 5.55 25.61
C ILE A 80 -2.58 4.83 26.26
N ARG A 81 -3.59 5.59 26.70
CA ARG A 81 -4.87 5.05 27.12
C ARG A 81 -5.83 5.01 25.94
N LEU A 82 -6.17 3.81 25.50
CA LEU A 82 -7.08 3.61 24.37
C LEU A 82 -8.55 3.69 24.78
N ASN A 83 -9.32 4.53 24.09
CA ASN A 83 -10.78 4.52 24.09
C ASN A 83 -11.32 3.53 23.06
N PHE A 84 -10.60 3.34 21.94
CA PHE A 84 -10.94 2.39 20.90
C PHE A 84 -9.68 1.68 20.36
N TYR A 85 -9.77 0.38 20.13
CA TYR A 85 -8.75 -0.34 19.35
C TYR A 85 -9.36 -1.51 18.59
N MET A 86 -8.72 -1.87 17.48
CA MET A 86 -9.07 -3.05 16.70
C MET A 86 -7.84 -3.55 15.95
N ASP A 87 -7.62 -4.86 16.02
CA ASP A 87 -6.59 -5.57 15.25
C ASP A 87 -7.30 -6.49 14.26
N VAL A 88 -7.06 -6.29 12.96
CA VAL A 88 -7.76 -7.05 11.91
C VAL A 88 -6.84 -8.06 11.23
N TYR A 89 -7.41 -9.19 10.84
CA TYR A 89 -6.73 -10.12 9.95
C TYR A 89 -6.81 -9.61 8.52
N GLY A 90 -5.64 -9.43 7.87
CA GLY A 90 -5.62 -8.96 6.49
C GLY A 90 -4.24 -8.59 5.97
N GLY A 91 -4.17 -8.42 4.67
CA GLY A 91 -2.99 -8.02 3.91
C GLY A 91 -3.11 -6.60 3.36
N GLY A 92 -2.56 -6.37 2.17
CA GLY A 92 -2.32 -5.07 1.58
C GLY A 92 -3.48 -4.10 1.48
N SER A 93 -4.69 -4.57 1.18
CA SER A 93 -5.88 -3.70 1.11
C SER A 93 -6.45 -3.30 2.48
N SER A 94 -5.73 -3.61 3.57
CA SER A 94 -6.20 -3.27 4.92
C SER A 94 -5.88 -1.85 5.34
N THR A 95 -4.86 -1.22 4.76
CA THR A 95 -4.46 0.14 5.11
C THR A 95 -5.60 1.13 4.86
N GLU A 96 -6.13 1.14 3.66
CA GLU A 96 -7.22 2.03 3.26
C GLU A 96 -8.50 1.73 4.06
N ALA A 97 -8.79 0.44 4.27
CA ALA A 97 -9.92 0.02 5.10
C ALA A 97 -9.81 0.54 6.55
N LEU A 98 -8.61 0.49 7.14
CA LEU A 98 -8.38 1.00 8.50
C LEU A 98 -8.47 2.53 8.56
N ILE A 99 -8.09 3.25 7.52
CA ILE A 99 -8.32 4.70 7.42
C ILE A 99 -9.84 4.96 7.45
N GLY A 100 -10.62 4.21 6.68
CA GLY A 100 -12.10 4.31 6.72
C GLY A 100 -12.70 3.98 8.08
N ILE A 101 -12.20 2.93 8.75
CA ILE A 101 -12.61 2.59 10.13
C ILE A 101 -12.24 3.73 11.09
N ALA A 102 -11.03 4.29 10.99
CA ALA A 102 -10.60 5.41 11.83
C ALA A 102 -11.54 6.61 11.68
N MET A 103 -11.88 6.99 10.43
CA MET A 103 -12.87 8.03 10.17
C MET A 103 -14.21 7.71 10.81
N GLY A 104 -14.73 6.48 10.65
CA GLY A 104 -16.01 6.06 11.19
C GLY A 104 -16.07 6.05 12.71
N VAL A 105 -15.05 5.57 13.40
CA VAL A 105 -15.02 5.52 14.88
C VAL A 105 -14.84 6.91 15.49
N ILE A 106 -14.12 7.81 14.82
CA ILE A 106 -14.00 9.22 15.21
C ILE A 106 -15.35 9.93 15.01
N GLU A 107 -16.04 9.72 13.87
CA GLU A 107 -17.36 10.30 13.60
C GLU A 107 -18.42 9.81 14.62
N ALA A 108 -18.31 8.55 15.03
CA ALA A 108 -19.17 7.97 16.08
C ALA A 108 -18.83 8.43 17.50
N GLY A 109 -17.79 9.26 17.69
CA GLY A 109 -17.37 9.77 19.00
C GLY A 109 -16.72 8.73 19.92
N MET A 110 -16.24 7.61 19.37
CA MET A 110 -15.59 6.55 20.16
C MET A 110 -14.14 6.91 20.56
N CYS A 111 -13.48 7.74 19.75
CA CYS A 111 -12.14 8.29 20.00
C CYS A 111 -11.95 9.55 19.17
N ASN A 112 -10.82 10.26 19.35
CA ASN A 112 -10.54 11.52 18.66
C ASN A 112 -9.39 11.44 17.67
N THR A 113 -8.37 10.65 18.00
CA THR A 113 -7.14 10.53 17.20
C THR A 113 -6.70 9.07 17.18
N VAL A 114 -6.53 8.54 15.99
CA VAL A 114 -6.27 7.11 15.76
C VAL A 114 -4.89 6.92 15.15
N ALA A 115 -4.04 6.13 15.80
CA ALA A 115 -2.83 5.60 15.21
C ALA A 115 -3.14 4.30 14.45
N ILE A 116 -2.69 4.21 13.21
CA ILE A 116 -2.78 3.00 12.40
C ILE A 116 -1.37 2.52 12.14
N PHE A 117 -1.04 1.27 12.45
CA PHE A 117 0.31 0.75 12.26
C PHE A 117 0.35 -0.63 11.60
N ARG A 118 1.48 -0.91 11.00
CA ARG A 118 1.91 -2.22 10.53
C ARG A 118 3.37 -2.43 10.90
N ALA A 119 3.69 -3.57 11.53
CA ALA A 119 5.06 -3.97 11.76
C ALA A 119 5.25 -5.42 11.35
N MET A 120 6.40 -5.73 10.78
CA MET A 120 6.68 -7.08 10.30
C MET A 120 8.18 -7.38 10.26
N ASN A 121 8.51 -8.61 10.58
CA ASN A 121 9.82 -9.20 10.33
C ASN A 121 9.73 -10.06 9.05
N GLY A 122 9.38 -9.39 7.94
CA GLY A 122 9.05 -10.04 6.68
C GLY A 122 10.23 -10.75 6.02
N TYR A 123 11.45 -10.40 6.39
CA TYR A 123 12.67 -11.11 6.00
C TYR A 123 13.15 -12.07 7.08
N SER A 124 13.23 -11.63 8.35
CA SER A 124 13.90 -12.37 9.42
C SER A 124 13.07 -13.51 10.02
N GLN A 125 11.73 -13.46 9.92
CA GLN A 125 10.83 -14.45 10.52
C GLN A 125 9.86 -15.05 9.50
N VAL A 126 8.65 -14.49 9.38
CA VAL A 126 7.61 -14.99 8.48
C VAL A 126 7.75 -14.36 7.12
N ARG A 127 8.37 -15.05 6.18
CA ARG A 127 8.50 -14.57 4.81
C ARG A 127 7.17 -14.66 4.06
N ILE A 128 6.73 -13.55 3.54
CA ILE A 128 5.43 -13.40 2.87
C ILE A 128 5.37 -14.22 1.58
N GLY A 129 6.48 -14.32 0.85
CA GLY A 129 6.59 -15.17 -0.34
C GLY A 129 6.48 -16.67 -0.08
N GLY A 130 6.41 -17.08 1.18
CA GLY A 130 6.29 -18.48 1.56
C GLY A 130 7.58 -19.30 1.39
N THR A 131 8.72 -18.64 1.21
CA THR A 131 10.02 -19.26 0.92
C THR A 131 10.83 -19.60 2.20
N GLY A 132 10.35 -19.20 3.37
CA GLY A 132 11.05 -19.44 4.63
C GLY A 132 10.08 -19.70 5.79
N GLY A 133 10.23 -20.84 6.45
CA GLY A 133 9.58 -21.17 7.70
C GLY A 133 8.13 -21.67 7.57
N ALA A 134 7.74 -22.56 8.45
CA ALA A 134 6.37 -23.03 8.64
C ALA A 134 5.55 -21.98 9.42
N GLY A 135 5.22 -20.85 8.78
CA GLY A 135 4.15 -20.01 9.30
C GLY A 135 2.88 -20.84 9.37
N THR A 136 2.17 -20.77 10.48
CA THR A 136 0.86 -21.41 10.64
C THR A 136 -0.12 -20.80 9.65
N ARG A 137 -0.19 -21.35 8.45
CA ARG A 137 -1.22 -20.97 7.48
C ARG A 137 -2.57 -21.42 8.02
N ALA A 138 -3.56 -20.55 7.96
CA ALA A 138 -4.93 -20.94 8.27
C ALA A 138 -5.31 -22.23 7.50
N PRO A 139 -6.09 -23.14 8.10
CA PRO A 139 -6.55 -24.34 7.42
C PRO A 139 -7.24 -23.95 6.12
N LEU A 140 -6.83 -24.57 5.01
CA LEU A 140 -7.47 -24.36 3.72
C LEU A 140 -8.85 -25.05 3.73
N SER A 141 -9.84 -24.37 3.18
CA SER A 141 -11.19 -24.91 2.98
C SER A 141 -11.72 -24.52 1.60
N GLY A 142 -12.74 -25.20 1.13
CA GLY A 142 -13.40 -24.87 -0.13
C GLY A 142 -12.46 -24.80 -1.33
N GLY A 143 -12.55 -23.72 -2.12
CA GLY A 143 -11.74 -23.51 -3.31
C GLY A 143 -10.23 -23.52 -3.09
N GLY A 144 -9.77 -23.15 -1.90
CA GLY A 144 -8.34 -23.18 -1.53
C GLY A 144 -7.73 -24.58 -1.56
N LEU A 145 -8.51 -25.62 -1.25
CA LEU A 145 -8.04 -27.03 -1.33
C LEU A 145 -7.79 -27.44 -2.78
N PHE A 146 -8.67 -27.06 -3.71
CA PHE A 146 -8.48 -27.33 -5.12
C PHE A 146 -7.24 -26.62 -5.67
N GLY A 147 -7.08 -25.32 -5.37
CA GLY A 147 -5.91 -24.57 -5.77
C GLY A 147 -4.60 -25.23 -5.31
N ARG A 148 -4.56 -25.70 -4.06
CA ARG A 148 -3.39 -26.38 -3.51
C ARG A 148 -3.05 -27.69 -4.25
N ALA A 149 -4.05 -28.46 -4.64
CA ALA A 149 -3.85 -29.70 -5.40
C ALA A 149 -3.15 -29.45 -6.76
N TYR A 150 -3.35 -28.25 -7.34
CA TYR A 150 -2.68 -27.80 -8.56
C TYR A 150 -1.44 -26.92 -8.30
N GLY A 151 -0.95 -26.88 -7.07
CA GLY A 151 0.27 -26.16 -6.72
C GLY A 151 0.10 -24.65 -6.52
N LEU A 152 -1.12 -24.14 -6.45
CA LEU A 152 -1.38 -22.71 -6.16
C LEU A 152 -1.19 -22.43 -4.66
N MET A 153 0.05 -22.08 -4.28
CA MET A 153 0.47 -21.95 -2.89
C MET A 153 0.74 -20.50 -2.47
N SER A 154 0.89 -19.58 -3.41
CA SER A 154 1.30 -18.20 -3.15
C SER A 154 0.57 -17.20 -4.03
N ALA A 155 0.57 -15.93 -3.60
CA ALA A 155 0.01 -14.81 -4.37
C ALA A 155 0.69 -14.66 -5.75
N GLY A 156 2.01 -14.88 -5.82
CA GLY A 156 2.73 -14.82 -7.09
C GLY A 156 2.20 -15.78 -8.14
N GLN A 157 1.84 -17.01 -7.75
CA GLN A 157 1.26 -17.99 -8.68
C GLN A 157 -0.16 -17.58 -9.13
N MET A 158 -0.94 -16.95 -8.25
CA MET A 158 -2.28 -16.47 -8.61
C MET A 158 -2.21 -15.27 -9.55
N PHE A 159 -1.34 -14.29 -9.29
CA PHE A 159 -1.14 -13.15 -10.17
C PHE A 159 -0.45 -13.54 -11.49
N SER A 160 0.37 -14.57 -11.51
CA SER A 160 0.93 -15.14 -12.73
C SER A 160 -0.18 -15.57 -13.71
N GLN A 161 -1.22 -16.25 -13.23
CA GLN A 161 -2.38 -16.63 -14.07
C GLN A 161 -3.13 -15.40 -14.60
N SER A 162 -3.31 -14.38 -13.75
CA SER A 162 -3.90 -13.10 -14.13
C SER A 162 -3.08 -12.40 -15.22
N PHE A 163 -1.77 -12.39 -15.07
CA PHE A 163 -0.85 -11.78 -16.04
C PHE A 163 -0.87 -12.54 -17.38
N MET A 164 -0.79 -13.86 -17.35
CA MET A 164 -0.91 -14.68 -18.58
C MET A 164 -2.24 -14.44 -19.30
N ARG A 165 -3.32 -14.29 -18.55
CA ARG A 165 -4.63 -13.98 -19.13
C ARG A 165 -4.65 -12.59 -19.76
N HIS A 166 -4.07 -11.61 -19.11
CA HIS A 166 -3.96 -10.25 -19.61
C HIS A 166 -3.11 -10.17 -20.90
N MET A 167 -2.00 -10.93 -20.94
CA MET A 167 -1.19 -11.07 -22.14
C MET A 167 -2.02 -11.66 -23.32
N TYR A 168 -2.85 -12.66 -23.02
CA TYR A 168 -3.68 -13.29 -24.04
C TYR A 168 -4.80 -12.37 -24.56
N ASP A 169 -5.49 -11.67 -23.64
CA ASP A 169 -6.65 -10.85 -23.99
C ASP A 169 -6.25 -9.52 -24.66
N TYR A 170 -5.11 -8.94 -24.26
CA TYR A 170 -4.74 -7.56 -24.63
C TYR A 170 -3.37 -7.45 -25.30
N GLY A 171 -2.60 -8.52 -25.40
CA GLY A 171 -1.28 -8.49 -26.02
C GLY A 171 -0.19 -7.83 -25.16
N THR A 172 -0.44 -7.55 -23.91
CA THR A 172 0.56 -6.98 -22.97
C THR A 172 1.80 -7.87 -22.93
N THR A 173 2.98 -7.26 -22.93
CA THR A 173 4.25 -8.00 -22.92
C THR A 173 4.97 -7.92 -21.58
N PRO A 174 5.83 -8.91 -21.26
CA PRO A 174 6.66 -8.85 -20.05
C PRO A 174 7.59 -7.62 -20.02
N GLU A 175 8.06 -7.16 -21.18
CA GLU A 175 8.91 -5.97 -21.32
C GLU A 175 8.17 -4.71 -20.87
N GLN A 176 6.91 -4.55 -21.26
CA GLN A 176 6.07 -3.43 -20.84
C GLN A 176 5.88 -3.44 -19.32
N VAL A 177 5.58 -4.60 -18.74
CA VAL A 177 5.36 -4.74 -17.30
C VAL A 177 6.66 -4.56 -16.50
N ALA A 178 7.80 -5.00 -17.02
CA ALA A 178 9.13 -4.80 -16.42
C ALA A 178 9.47 -3.31 -16.24
N MET A 179 8.91 -2.43 -17.08
CA MET A 179 9.10 -0.98 -16.95
C MET A 179 8.66 -0.43 -15.58
N VAL A 180 7.68 -1.06 -14.92
CA VAL A 180 7.29 -0.70 -13.54
C VAL A 180 8.51 -0.82 -12.61
N LYS A 181 9.23 -1.96 -12.64
CA LYS A 181 10.44 -2.15 -11.81
C LYS A 181 11.54 -1.18 -12.18
N VAL A 182 11.75 -0.92 -13.46
CA VAL A 182 12.74 0.05 -13.94
C VAL A 182 12.47 1.41 -13.33
N ILE A 183 11.25 1.92 -13.46
CA ILE A 183 10.82 3.22 -12.95
C ILE A 183 10.92 3.28 -11.41
N HIS A 184 10.41 2.28 -10.70
CA HIS A 184 10.51 2.24 -9.24
C HIS A 184 11.96 2.16 -8.75
N SER A 185 12.86 1.52 -9.50
CA SER A 185 14.29 1.50 -9.15
C SER A 185 14.97 2.86 -9.36
N GLU A 186 14.53 3.64 -10.36
CA GLU A 186 14.97 5.02 -10.55
C GLU A 186 14.52 5.90 -9.37
N HIS A 187 13.25 5.79 -8.95
CA HIS A 187 12.72 6.49 -7.79
C HIS A 187 13.47 6.12 -6.51
N ALA A 188 13.62 4.83 -6.24
CA ALA A 188 14.34 4.33 -5.05
C ALA A 188 15.81 4.74 -5.01
N SER A 189 16.45 4.96 -6.15
CA SER A 189 17.85 5.43 -6.18
C SER A 189 18.03 6.82 -5.59
N ASN A 190 16.95 7.62 -5.55
CA ASN A 190 16.90 8.94 -4.95
C ASN A 190 16.44 8.91 -3.47
N ASN A 191 15.84 7.79 -3.02
CA ASN A 191 15.32 7.66 -1.65
C ASN A 191 16.41 7.10 -0.72
N PRO A 192 16.91 7.89 0.26
CA PRO A 192 17.95 7.42 1.18
C PRO A 192 17.50 6.25 2.06
N LYS A 193 16.19 6.06 2.26
CA LYS A 193 15.59 5.01 3.09
C LYS A 193 15.33 3.71 2.35
N ALA A 194 15.32 3.72 1.01
CA ALA A 194 15.03 2.54 0.21
C ALA A 194 16.08 1.44 0.46
N TYR A 195 15.60 0.20 0.58
CA TYR A 195 16.47 -0.96 0.72
C TYR A 195 17.23 -1.27 -0.58
N TYR A 196 16.51 -1.29 -1.72
CA TYR A 196 17.05 -1.60 -3.04
C TYR A 196 17.22 -0.32 -3.85
N LYS A 197 18.44 0.22 -3.91
CA LYS A 197 18.75 1.50 -4.57
C LYS A 197 19.37 1.36 -5.95
N GLN A 198 19.67 0.12 -6.37
CA GLN A 198 20.29 -0.11 -7.66
C GLN A 198 19.25 0.08 -8.78
N ARG A 199 19.57 0.95 -9.73
CA ARG A 199 18.79 1.07 -10.97
C ARG A 199 18.95 -0.18 -11.81
N VAL A 200 17.86 -0.62 -12.41
CA VAL A 200 17.82 -1.80 -13.28
C VAL A 200 17.25 -1.45 -14.63
N THR A 201 17.58 -2.27 -15.62
CA THR A 201 17.03 -2.21 -16.97
C THR A 201 15.94 -3.27 -17.17
N VAL A 202 15.19 -3.19 -18.27
CA VAL A 202 14.25 -4.25 -18.67
C VAL A 202 14.97 -5.59 -18.80
N ASP A 203 16.13 -5.62 -19.41
CA ASP A 203 16.93 -6.85 -19.57
C ASP A 203 17.35 -7.46 -18.22
N ASP A 204 17.69 -6.61 -17.22
CA ASP A 204 17.98 -7.09 -15.86
C ASP A 204 16.77 -7.79 -15.25
N VAL A 205 15.56 -7.22 -15.43
CA VAL A 205 14.32 -7.82 -14.92
C VAL A 205 14.08 -9.17 -15.59
N LEU A 206 14.07 -9.23 -16.91
CA LEU A 206 13.74 -10.41 -17.68
C LEU A 206 14.79 -11.52 -17.60
N SER A 207 16.06 -11.17 -17.38
CA SER A 207 17.14 -12.16 -17.16
C SER A 207 17.25 -12.63 -15.72
N SER A 208 16.57 -11.97 -14.77
CA SER A 208 16.55 -12.39 -13.37
C SER A 208 15.86 -13.75 -13.21
N ARG A 209 16.14 -14.44 -12.10
CA ARG A 209 15.60 -15.78 -11.86
C ARG A 209 14.08 -15.83 -12.02
N MET A 210 13.57 -16.74 -12.84
CA MET A 210 12.14 -17.03 -12.95
C MET A 210 11.58 -17.53 -11.61
N ILE A 211 10.55 -16.90 -11.09
CA ILE A 211 9.83 -17.32 -9.89
C ILE A 211 8.62 -18.18 -10.29
N VAL A 212 7.78 -17.64 -11.14
CA VAL A 212 6.64 -18.32 -11.75
C VAL A 212 6.28 -17.61 -13.05
N LYS A 213 6.26 -18.34 -14.17
CA LYS A 213 6.04 -17.73 -15.49
C LYS A 213 4.75 -16.89 -15.51
N PRO A 214 4.74 -15.61 -15.95
CA PRO A 214 5.88 -14.89 -16.56
C PRO A 214 6.69 -14.04 -15.55
N LEU A 215 6.45 -14.12 -14.23
CA LEU A 215 7.08 -13.30 -13.20
C LEU A 215 8.49 -13.78 -12.85
N HIS A 216 9.45 -12.85 -12.87
CA HIS A 216 10.83 -13.05 -12.45
C HIS A 216 11.06 -12.50 -11.02
N LEU A 217 12.26 -12.69 -10.50
CA LEU A 217 12.64 -12.24 -9.17
C LEU A 217 12.49 -10.72 -9.00
N LEU A 218 12.89 -9.95 -10.00
CA LEU A 218 12.81 -8.49 -9.97
C LEU A 218 11.40 -7.95 -10.23
N ASP A 219 10.46 -8.80 -10.64
CA ASP A 219 9.04 -8.48 -10.66
C ASP A 219 8.39 -8.52 -9.27
N CYS A 220 9.07 -9.10 -8.27
CA CYS A 220 8.52 -9.30 -6.94
C CYS A 220 8.99 -8.22 -5.96
N CYS A 221 8.15 -7.92 -4.97
CA CYS A 221 8.47 -6.99 -3.88
C CYS A 221 9.67 -7.44 -3.04
N VAL A 222 10.31 -6.48 -2.38
CA VAL A 222 11.49 -6.70 -1.54
C VAL A 222 11.05 -7.01 -0.11
N GLU A 223 11.21 -8.25 0.34
CA GLU A 223 10.95 -8.62 1.74
C GLU A 223 11.92 -7.89 2.67
N THR A 224 11.38 -7.17 3.65
CA THR A 224 12.13 -6.40 4.64
C THR A 224 11.50 -6.52 6.03
N ASP A 225 12.30 -6.21 7.04
CA ASP A 225 11.88 -6.04 8.43
C ASP A 225 11.66 -4.54 8.65
N ASN A 226 10.49 -4.16 9.16
CA ASN A 226 10.11 -2.75 9.30
C ASN A 226 8.88 -2.56 10.19
N GLY A 227 8.68 -1.30 10.62
CA GLY A 227 7.45 -0.80 11.20
C GLY A 227 7.07 0.51 10.54
N THR A 228 5.79 0.68 10.26
CA THR A 228 5.20 1.88 9.65
C THR A 228 3.94 2.26 10.38
N ALA A 229 3.66 3.57 10.50
CA ALA A 229 2.48 4.08 11.16
C ALA A 229 2.03 5.42 10.57
N ILE A 230 0.73 5.68 10.67
CA ILE A 230 0.11 6.97 10.34
C ILE A 230 -0.84 7.38 11.45
N ILE A 231 -1.09 8.68 11.61
CA ILE A 231 -2.04 9.24 12.57
C ILE A 231 -3.18 9.92 11.81
N VAL A 232 -4.41 9.54 12.14
CA VAL A 232 -5.64 10.11 11.56
C VAL A 232 -6.43 10.85 12.64
N THR A 233 -6.87 12.07 12.32
CA THR A 233 -7.76 12.87 13.20
C THR A 233 -8.69 13.74 12.37
N ARG A 234 -9.60 14.48 13.04
CA ARG A 234 -10.48 15.45 12.36
C ARG A 234 -9.68 16.66 11.86
N ILE A 235 -10.11 17.24 10.74
CA ILE A 235 -9.43 18.38 10.11
C ILE A 235 -9.37 19.63 11.00
N ASP A 236 -10.38 19.83 11.87
CA ASP A 236 -10.39 20.93 12.81
C ASP A 236 -9.31 20.81 13.89
N ARG A 237 -9.02 19.57 14.36
CA ARG A 237 -7.91 19.28 15.29
C ARG A 237 -6.56 19.24 14.55
N ALA A 238 -6.55 18.84 13.30
CA ALA A 238 -5.35 18.70 12.50
C ALA A 238 -4.59 20.02 12.29
N ARG A 239 -5.28 21.16 12.39
CA ARG A 239 -4.69 22.50 12.26
C ARG A 239 -3.69 22.83 13.36
N ASP A 240 -3.81 22.17 14.50
CA ASP A 240 -2.92 22.37 15.66
C ASP A 240 -1.70 21.42 15.62
N CYS A 241 -1.65 20.52 14.64
CA CYS A 241 -0.52 19.62 14.44
C CYS A 241 0.68 20.33 13.78
N ARG A 242 1.86 19.69 13.87
CA ARG A 242 3.12 20.30 13.44
C ARG A 242 3.21 20.59 11.94
N HIS A 243 2.65 19.73 11.10
CA HIS A 243 2.75 19.82 9.65
C HIS A 243 1.39 20.12 9.01
N THR A 244 1.41 20.57 7.76
CA THR A 244 0.20 20.71 6.94
C THR A 244 -0.52 19.36 6.86
N PRO A 245 -1.80 19.29 7.26
CA PRO A 245 -2.55 18.04 7.25
C PRO A 245 -2.84 17.57 5.83
N ALA A 246 -2.67 16.27 5.56
CA ALA A 246 -3.12 15.65 4.32
C ALA A 246 -4.61 15.29 4.43
N ALA A 247 -5.48 16.12 3.87
CA ALA A 247 -6.93 15.94 3.96
C ALA A 247 -7.41 14.73 3.16
N ILE A 248 -8.21 13.86 3.78
CA ILE A 248 -8.78 12.67 3.17
C ILE A 248 -10.06 13.06 2.42
N GLN A 249 -10.04 12.94 1.09
CA GLN A 249 -11.20 13.27 0.26
C GLN A 249 -12.22 12.12 0.21
N SER A 250 -11.74 10.89 0.10
CA SER A 250 -12.56 9.69 0.11
C SER A 250 -11.73 8.48 0.50
N VAL A 251 -12.39 7.44 0.93
CA VAL A 251 -11.80 6.12 1.16
C VAL A 251 -12.82 5.04 0.83
N VAL A 252 -12.36 3.98 0.19
CA VAL A 252 -13.13 2.75 0.01
C VAL A 252 -12.39 1.62 0.71
N GLY A 253 -13.10 0.91 1.58
CA GLY A 253 -12.55 -0.22 2.30
C GLY A 253 -12.28 -1.43 1.41
N ARG A 254 -11.94 -2.55 2.05
CA ARG A 254 -11.70 -3.82 1.38
C ARG A 254 -12.96 -4.25 0.63
N CYS A 255 -13.00 -4.02 -0.67
CA CYS A 255 -14.04 -4.58 -1.50
C CYS A 255 -13.61 -5.91 -2.12
N SER A 256 -14.56 -6.72 -2.50
CA SER A 256 -14.32 -8.01 -3.16
C SER A 256 -14.81 -7.97 -4.60
N LYS A 257 -14.29 -8.89 -5.39
CA LYS A 257 -14.88 -9.23 -6.70
C LYS A 257 -16.13 -10.09 -6.50
N PRO A 258 -17.08 -10.11 -7.45
CA PRO A 258 -18.23 -11.02 -7.38
C PRO A 258 -17.78 -12.48 -7.22
N ARG A 259 -18.47 -13.24 -6.36
CA ARG A 259 -18.19 -14.66 -6.06
C ARG A 259 -16.77 -14.89 -5.49
N ALA A 260 -16.30 -14.00 -4.63
CA ALA A 260 -14.97 -14.06 -4.05
C ALA A 260 -14.87 -15.04 -2.87
N ASP A 261 -14.94 -16.32 -3.14
CA ASP A 261 -14.40 -17.36 -2.25
C ASP A 261 -12.86 -17.42 -2.34
N ASN A 262 -12.31 -16.94 -3.47
CA ASN A 262 -10.90 -16.63 -3.66
C ASN A 262 -10.78 -15.30 -4.42
N HIS A 263 -10.41 -14.21 -3.76
CA HIS A 263 -10.42 -12.87 -4.33
C HIS A 263 -9.43 -12.66 -5.50
N TYR A 264 -8.47 -13.55 -5.68
CA TYR A 264 -7.56 -13.50 -6.83
C TYR A 264 -8.16 -14.14 -8.09
N GLN A 265 -9.07 -15.08 -7.95
CA GLN A 265 -9.56 -15.91 -9.05
C GLN A 265 -11.05 -15.71 -9.37
N ALA A 266 -11.81 -15.07 -8.48
CA ALA A 266 -13.23 -14.84 -8.72
C ALA A 266 -13.47 -13.72 -9.75
N GLY A 267 -14.49 -13.87 -10.59
CA GLY A 267 -14.82 -12.92 -11.65
C GLY A 267 -13.77 -12.83 -12.75
N PRO A 268 -13.64 -11.70 -13.46
CA PRO A 268 -12.59 -11.51 -14.46
C PRO A 268 -11.21 -11.59 -13.80
N ILE A 269 -10.40 -12.57 -14.23
CA ILE A 269 -9.11 -12.87 -13.59
C ILE A 269 -8.08 -11.74 -13.78
N SER A 270 -8.20 -10.96 -14.85
CA SER A 270 -7.36 -9.81 -15.17
C SER A 270 -7.88 -8.49 -14.57
N THR A 271 -8.64 -8.55 -13.48
CA THR A 271 -9.23 -7.39 -12.80
C THR A 271 -9.06 -7.55 -11.30
N VAL A 272 -8.69 -6.48 -10.59
CA VAL A 272 -8.67 -6.41 -9.13
C VAL A 272 -9.93 -5.73 -8.59
N ALA A 273 -10.11 -5.74 -7.28
CA ALA A 273 -11.28 -5.14 -6.63
C ALA A 273 -11.40 -3.61 -6.86
N GLY A 274 -10.30 -2.94 -7.19
CA GLY A 274 -10.26 -1.51 -7.56
C GLY A 274 -11.22 -1.15 -8.70
N HIS A 275 -11.46 -2.09 -9.64
CA HIS A 275 -12.42 -1.93 -10.71
C HIS A 275 -13.85 -1.60 -10.20
N TYR A 276 -14.24 -2.18 -9.07
CA TYR A 276 -15.54 -1.94 -8.43
C TYR A 276 -15.47 -0.79 -7.41
N ALA A 277 -14.32 -0.61 -6.77
CA ALA A 277 -14.11 0.42 -5.77
C ALA A 277 -14.16 1.83 -6.36
N LYS A 278 -13.68 2.04 -7.59
CA LYS A 278 -13.60 3.34 -8.24
C LYS A 278 -14.96 4.01 -8.38
N ASP A 279 -16.03 3.23 -8.62
CA ASP A 279 -17.39 3.74 -8.82
C ASP A 279 -18.00 4.33 -7.54
N ILE A 280 -17.39 4.05 -6.38
CA ILE A 280 -17.72 4.67 -5.09
C ILE A 280 -16.67 5.73 -4.73
N LEU A 281 -15.39 5.45 -5.00
CA LEU A 281 -14.26 6.29 -4.60
C LEU A 281 -14.33 7.68 -5.24
N TRP A 282 -14.41 7.75 -6.57
CA TRP A 282 -14.36 9.00 -7.31
C TRP A 282 -15.57 9.91 -7.05
N PRO A 283 -16.83 9.43 -7.08
CA PRO A 283 -17.99 10.27 -6.74
C PRO A 283 -17.93 10.84 -5.32
N ASN A 284 -17.48 10.06 -4.33
CA ASN A 284 -17.32 10.55 -2.97
C ASN A 284 -16.19 11.55 -2.85
N ALA A 285 -15.06 11.34 -3.51
CA ALA A 285 -13.94 12.28 -3.55
C ALA A 285 -14.31 13.59 -4.27
N GLY A 286 -15.17 13.52 -5.29
CA GLY A 286 -15.57 14.66 -6.12
C GLY A 286 -14.50 15.09 -7.11
N VAL A 287 -13.61 14.17 -7.44
CA VAL A 287 -12.53 14.28 -8.42
C VAL A 287 -12.50 13.00 -9.25
N GLY A 288 -11.84 13.03 -10.41
CA GLY A 288 -11.59 11.87 -11.25
C GLY A 288 -10.12 11.47 -11.28
N PRO A 289 -9.78 10.38 -11.99
CA PRO A 289 -8.39 9.98 -12.19
C PRO A 289 -7.53 11.08 -12.85
N GLU A 290 -8.15 11.91 -13.67
CA GLU A 290 -7.51 13.05 -14.37
C GLU A 290 -7.03 14.15 -13.44
N ASP A 291 -7.61 14.27 -12.25
CA ASP A 291 -7.29 15.28 -11.24
C ASP A 291 -6.17 14.84 -10.28
N ILE A 292 -5.60 13.63 -10.47
CA ILE A 292 -4.61 13.06 -9.56
C ILE A 292 -3.20 13.34 -10.08
N ASP A 293 -2.39 14.03 -9.28
CA ASP A 293 -1.00 14.40 -9.62
C ASP A 293 0.01 13.29 -9.36
N ALA A 294 -0.19 12.47 -8.34
CA ALA A 294 0.69 11.35 -7.98
C ALA A 294 -0.11 10.17 -7.45
N THR A 295 0.40 8.97 -7.68
CA THR A 295 -0.28 7.73 -7.29
C THR A 295 0.60 6.85 -6.40
N GLY A 296 0.00 6.24 -5.37
CA GLY A 296 0.57 5.13 -4.63
C GLY A 296 -0.18 3.85 -4.95
N SER A 297 0.45 2.88 -5.58
CA SER A 297 -0.14 1.58 -5.90
C SER A 297 0.49 0.46 -5.11
N TYR A 298 -0.30 -0.56 -4.78
CA TYR A 298 0.19 -1.75 -4.08
C TYR A 298 0.99 -2.64 -5.05
N ASP A 299 2.29 -2.48 -5.07
CA ASP A 299 3.23 -3.13 -5.98
C ASP A 299 3.89 -4.38 -5.39
N ALA A 300 3.08 -5.34 -4.94
CA ALA A 300 3.62 -6.66 -4.57
C ALA A 300 4.32 -7.35 -5.76
N PHE A 301 3.87 -7.05 -6.96
CA PHE A 301 4.45 -7.45 -8.25
C PHE A 301 4.35 -6.29 -9.24
N THR A 302 5.24 -6.24 -10.22
CA THR A 302 5.18 -5.25 -11.31
C THR A 302 3.81 -5.24 -12.00
N PHE A 303 3.27 -6.43 -12.30
CA PHE A 303 1.97 -6.59 -12.92
C PHE A 303 0.82 -6.01 -12.08
N THR A 304 0.87 -6.11 -10.74
CA THR A 304 -0.21 -5.59 -9.90
C THR A 304 -0.31 -4.08 -9.91
N THR A 305 0.79 -3.36 -10.07
CA THR A 305 0.80 -1.90 -10.30
C THR A 305 0.07 -1.54 -11.57
N MET A 306 0.47 -2.13 -12.69
CA MET A 306 -0.15 -1.88 -14.00
C MET A 306 -1.67 -2.16 -13.94
N LEU A 307 -2.05 -3.29 -13.35
CA LEU A 307 -3.45 -3.70 -13.24
C LEU A 307 -4.30 -2.72 -12.41
N GLN A 308 -3.74 -2.15 -11.33
CA GLN A 308 -4.41 -1.14 -10.52
C GLN A 308 -4.60 0.16 -11.30
N LEU A 309 -3.60 0.62 -12.06
CA LEU A 309 -3.71 1.82 -12.88
C LEU A 309 -4.86 1.72 -13.90
N GLU A 310 -5.05 0.55 -14.53
CA GLU A 310 -6.20 0.28 -15.38
C GLU A 310 -7.53 0.27 -14.59
N ASP A 311 -7.56 -0.49 -13.49
CA ASP A 311 -8.80 -0.75 -12.78
C ASP A 311 -9.33 0.47 -12.02
N TYR A 312 -8.47 1.40 -11.59
CA TYR A 312 -8.88 2.70 -11.06
C TYR A 312 -9.18 3.74 -12.14
N GLY A 313 -8.90 3.45 -13.43
CA GLY A 313 -9.31 4.28 -14.56
C GLY A 313 -8.27 5.30 -15.00
N PHE A 314 -7.00 5.18 -14.61
CA PHE A 314 -5.92 6.05 -15.11
C PHE A 314 -5.59 5.79 -16.58
N CYS A 315 -5.87 4.60 -17.07
CA CYS A 315 -5.89 4.22 -18.47
C CYS A 315 -7.00 3.18 -18.71
N LYS A 316 -7.31 2.88 -19.96
CA LYS A 316 -8.32 1.87 -20.27
C LYS A 316 -7.78 0.46 -20.02
N LYS A 317 -8.69 -0.47 -19.78
CA LYS A 317 -8.36 -1.89 -19.65
C LYS A 317 -7.65 -2.40 -20.91
N GLY A 318 -6.46 -2.99 -20.73
CA GLY A 318 -5.59 -3.46 -21.79
C GLY A 318 -4.55 -2.46 -22.27
N GLU A 319 -4.63 -1.19 -21.87
CA GLU A 319 -3.67 -0.14 -22.25
C GLU A 319 -2.57 0.06 -21.18
N GLY A 320 -2.63 -0.64 -20.06
CA GLY A 320 -1.72 -0.46 -18.93
C GLY A 320 -0.25 -0.67 -19.27
N GLY A 321 0.06 -1.61 -20.18
CA GLY A 321 1.42 -1.85 -20.64
C GLY A 321 2.01 -0.63 -21.38
N ASP A 322 1.26 -0.05 -22.30
CA ASP A 322 1.65 1.16 -23.04
C ASP A 322 1.72 2.37 -22.09
N TYR A 323 0.75 2.47 -21.16
CA TYR A 323 0.69 3.55 -20.18
C TYR A 323 1.97 3.60 -19.31
N VAL A 324 2.40 2.49 -18.71
CA VAL A 324 3.62 2.48 -17.90
C VAL A 324 4.89 2.64 -18.74
N SER A 325 4.89 2.15 -19.99
CA SER A 325 6.04 2.27 -20.90
C SER A 325 6.22 3.68 -21.47
N SER A 326 5.16 4.50 -21.49
CA SER A 326 5.23 5.89 -22.01
C SER A 326 6.09 6.82 -21.13
N GLY A 327 6.39 6.41 -19.88
CA GLY A 327 7.12 7.24 -18.92
C GLY A 327 6.23 8.18 -18.11
N VAL A 328 4.91 8.14 -18.28
CA VAL A 328 3.94 8.96 -17.53
C VAL A 328 4.05 8.76 -16.02
N THR A 329 4.48 7.58 -15.57
CA THR A 329 4.64 7.20 -14.15
C THR A 329 6.02 7.50 -13.56
N ARG A 330 6.95 8.11 -14.33
CA ARG A 330 8.27 8.54 -13.85
C ARG A 330 8.18 9.83 -13.03
N LEU A 331 9.17 10.11 -12.20
CA LEU A 331 9.39 11.44 -11.65
C LEU A 331 9.58 12.44 -12.80
N GLY A 332 8.85 13.55 -12.75
CA GLY A 332 8.76 14.51 -13.84
C GLY A 332 7.82 14.13 -14.98
N GLY A 333 7.22 12.94 -14.95
CA GLY A 333 6.09 12.56 -15.81
C GLY A 333 4.80 13.19 -15.32
N GLU A 334 3.73 13.00 -16.09
CA GLU A 334 2.40 13.60 -15.78
C GLU A 334 1.83 13.07 -14.46
N ARG A 335 2.07 11.77 -14.15
CA ARG A 335 1.49 11.14 -12.95
C ARG A 335 2.46 10.12 -12.34
N PRO A 336 3.47 10.58 -11.60
CA PRO A 336 4.41 9.68 -10.93
C PRO A 336 3.72 8.63 -10.07
N ASN A 337 4.27 7.40 -10.10
CA ASN A 337 3.75 6.29 -9.31
C ASN A 337 4.81 5.76 -8.35
N ASN A 338 4.46 5.57 -7.07
CA ASN A 338 5.35 5.03 -6.04
C ASN A 338 6.72 5.74 -6.02
N THR A 339 6.70 7.04 -5.79
CA THR A 339 7.87 7.93 -5.87
C THR A 339 8.98 7.59 -4.88
N SER A 340 8.69 6.86 -3.81
CA SER A 340 9.70 6.30 -2.89
C SER A 340 10.40 5.04 -3.40
N GLY A 341 9.90 4.44 -4.48
CA GLY A 341 10.33 3.13 -5.01
C GLY A 341 9.41 1.96 -4.62
N GLY A 342 8.41 2.20 -3.80
CA GLY A 342 7.36 1.26 -3.44
C GLY A 342 7.84 -0.05 -2.79
N HIS A 343 6.98 -1.05 -2.77
CA HIS A 343 7.35 -2.39 -2.26
C HIS A 343 8.40 -3.08 -3.12
N LEU A 344 8.49 -2.74 -4.40
CA LEU A 344 9.48 -3.33 -5.31
C LEU A 344 10.91 -2.92 -4.98
N CYS A 345 11.13 -1.75 -4.34
CA CYS A 345 12.46 -1.21 -4.11
C CYS A 345 12.66 -0.61 -2.71
N GLU A 346 11.72 0.21 -2.21
CA GLU A 346 11.85 0.80 -0.88
C GLU A 346 11.80 -0.27 0.21
N GLY A 347 10.71 -1.03 0.28
CA GLY A 347 10.52 -2.11 1.24
C GLY A 347 9.07 -2.51 1.38
N TYR A 348 8.82 -3.76 1.70
CA TYR A 348 7.46 -4.30 1.78
C TYR A 348 6.85 -4.09 3.16
N THR A 349 5.71 -3.37 3.22
CA THR A 349 5.01 -2.99 4.46
C THR A 349 3.50 -3.28 4.44
N HIS A 350 2.98 -3.94 3.45
CA HIS A 350 1.54 -4.11 3.22
C HIS A 350 0.76 -2.79 2.94
N GLY A 351 1.41 -1.71 2.47
CA GLY A 351 0.73 -0.55 1.89
C GLY A 351 0.84 0.77 2.65
N ILE A 352 1.11 0.79 3.97
CA ILE A 352 1.19 2.06 4.72
C ILE A 352 2.28 3.00 4.16
N ASN A 353 3.40 2.47 3.67
CA ASN A 353 4.47 3.28 3.07
C ASN A 353 4.00 4.09 1.86
N MET A 354 3.03 3.60 1.05
CA MET A 354 2.44 4.39 -0.04
C MET A 354 1.67 5.58 0.49
N VAL A 355 0.95 5.41 1.61
CA VAL A 355 0.25 6.52 2.28
C VAL A 355 1.27 7.51 2.86
N ILE A 356 2.32 7.02 3.52
CA ILE A 356 3.40 7.85 4.07
C ILE A 356 4.04 8.68 2.96
N GLU A 357 4.37 8.06 1.84
CA GLU A 357 4.97 8.73 0.70
C GLU A 357 4.04 9.80 0.11
N ASN A 358 2.77 9.48 -0.14
CA ASN A 358 1.81 10.44 -0.66
C ASN A 358 1.60 11.64 0.30
N VAL A 359 1.63 11.41 1.61
CA VAL A 359 1.59 12.50 2.61
C VAL A 359 2.84 13.38 2.50
N ARG A 360 4.02 12.81 2.31
CA ARG A 360 5.26 13.57 2.09
C ARG A 360 5.20 14.40 0.82
N GLN A 361 4.70 13.82 -0.28
CA GLN A 361 4.51 14.54 -1.53
C GLN A 361 3.57 15.76 -1.35
N LEU A 362 2.44 15.57 -0.67
CA LEU A 362 1.49 16.65 -0.38
C LEU A 362 2.07 17.75 0.51
N ARG A 363 3.01 17.40 1.40
CA ARG A 363 3.70 18.36 2.28
C ARG A 363 4.89 19.05 1.60
N GLY A 364 5.39 18.50 0.49
CA GLY A 364 6.67 18.90 -0.10
C GLY A 364 7.87 18.50 0.77
N ASP A 365 7.72 17.47 1.61
CA ASP A 365 8.76 16.94 2.49
C ASP A 365 9.67 16.01 1.68
N VAL A 366 10.67 16.57 1.03
CA VAL A 366 11.68 15.82 0.27
C VAL A 366 13.04 15.92 0.95
N ASP A 367 13.81 14.84 0.90
CA ASP A 367 15.17 14.82 1.42
C ASP A 367 16.09 15.74 0.61
N ASP A 368 17.02 16.43 1.28
CA ASP A 368 17.96 17.35 0.62
C ASP A 368 18.88 16.67 -0.40
N SER A 369 19.03 15.37 -0.33
CA SER A 369 19.76 14.57 -1.32
C SER A 369 18.98 14.28 -2.60
N CYS A 370 17.65 14.54 -2.60
CA CYS A 370 16.82 14.29 -3.77
C CYS A 370 17.12 15.29 -4.91
N PRO A 371 17.08 14.83 -6.18
CA PRO A 371 17.36 15.69 -7.32
C PRO A 371 16.31 16.80 -7.46
N VAL A 372 16.74 17.93 -8.00
CA VAL A 372 15.85 19.04 -8.36
C VAL A 372 15.24 18.72 -9.72
N GLY A 373 13.90 18.70 -9.80
CA GLY A 373 13.17 18.50 -11.04
C GLY A 373 13.22 19.68 -11.99
N PRO A 374 12.67 19.54 -13.21
CA PRO A 374 12.64 20.61 -14.21
C PRO A 374 11.90 21.88 -13.76
N ASP A 375 10.99 21.77 -12.81
CA ASP A 375 10.22 22.85 -12.19
C ASP A 375 11.00 23.60 -11.09
N GLY A 376 12.24 23.23 -10.84
CA GLY A 376 13.08 23.80 -9.79
C GLY A 376 12.77 23.27 -8.39
N LYS A 377 11.87 22.30 -8.24
CA LYS A 377 11.55 21.66 -6.97
C LYS A 377 12.31 20.35 -6.81
N ARG A 378 12.66 20.02 -5.57
CA ARG A 378 13.19 18.70 -5.27
C ARG A 378 12.10 17.65 -5.44
N GLN A 379 12.46 16.53 -6.04
CA GLN A 379 11.55 15.42 -6.30
C GLN A 379 12.05 14.17 -5.58
N HIS A 380 11.15 13.57 -4.85
CA HIS A 380 11.41 12.34 -4.07
C HIS A 380 11.13 11.11 -4.92
#